data_442f6d07a39e0908a292bd21cf4824b9
#
_entry.id   442f6d07a39e0908a292bd21cf4824b9
#
_cell.length_a   1.000
_cell.length_b   1.000
_cell.length_c   1.000
_cell.angle_alpha   90.00
_cell.angle_beta   90.00
_cell.angle_gamma   90.00
#
_symmetry.space_group_name_H-M   'P 1'
#
loop_
_entity.id
_entity.type
_entity.pdbx_description
1 polymer ?
#
loop_
_entity_poly.entity_id
_entity_poly.type
_entity_poly.pdbx_seq_one_letter_code
_entity_poly.pdbx_strand_id
1 'polypeptide(L)'
;MNHFEKFQEALEIEQKSENTFTLIPNTNYFVGNTPHGGYLMAVMHRALTSVLPHSTAISSSVQYLDRIDPEPITLEVETFKAGRGSSSGIVKLIQNNRVCTTFTGTCSDFNHMKGFDGLETASVSYTHLTLPTNREV
;
A
#
# COMPACT_ATOMS: atom_id res chain seq x y z
N MET A 1 -21.32 7.48 11.82
CA MET A 1 -20.15 7.22 10.96
C MET A 1 -20.31 5.87 10.28
N ASN A 2 -20.19 5.83 8.96
CA ASN A 2 -20.34 4.58 8.21
C ASN A 2 -19.03 3.80 8.18
N HIS A 3 -19.08 2.59 7.62
CA HIS A 3 -17.89 1.72 7.61
C HIS A 3 -16.72 2.31 6.82
N PHE A 4 -17.02 3.02 5.74
CA PHE A 4 -15.99 3.65 4.94
C PHE A 4 -15.27 4.73 5.74
N GLU A 5 -16.03 5.57 6.43
CA GLU A 5 -15.45 6.63 7.25
C GLU A 5 -14.63 6.09 8.41
N LYS A 6 -15.10 5.01 9.02
CA LYS A 6 -14.36 4.36 10.10
C LYS A 6 -13.02 3.82 9.61
N PHE A 7 -13.01 3.23 8.43
CA PHE A 7 -11.78 2.70 7.85
C PHE A 7 -10.82 3.83 7.51
N GLN A 8 -11.33 4.93 6.93
CA GLN A 8 -10.49 6.08 6.62
C GLN A 8 -9.86 6.65 7.89
N GLU A 9 -10.63 6.72 8.97
CA GLU A 9 -10.11 7.19 10.25
C GLU A 9 -9.01 6.29 10.77
N ALA A 10 -9.17 4.97 10.60
CA ALA A 10 -8.19 4.00 11.06
C ALA A 10 -6.88 4.07 10.26
N LEU A 11 -6.88 4.73 9.10
CA LEU A 11 -5.70 4.91 8.26
C LEU A 11 -4.99 6.24 8.51
N GLU A 12 -5.45 7.03 9.46
CA GLU A 12 -4.84 8.33 9.72
C GLU A 12 -3.49 8.16 10.40
N ILE A 13 -2.46 8.58 9.70
CA ILE A 13 -1.09 8.49 10.20
C ILE A 13 -0.62 9.88 10.58
N GLU A 14 0.24 9.94 11.58
CA GLU A 14 0.79 11.21 12.04
C GLU A 14 2.20 11.37 11.52
N GLN A 15 2.44 12.46 10.79
CA GLN A 15 3.76 12.72 10.22
C GLN A 15 4.69 13.25 11.30
N LYS A 16 5.85 12.62 11.44
CA LYS A 16 6.87 13.01 12.42
C LYS A 16 8.04 13.72 11.76
N SER A 17 8.34 13.39 10.52
CA SER A 17 9.36 14.05 9.73
C SER A 17 8.97 13.93 8.26
N GLU A 18 9.86 14.34 7.37
CA GLU A 18 9.57 14.31 5.94
C GLU A 18 9.18 12.91 5.45
N ASN A 19 9.82 11.88 5.97
CA ASN A 19 9.62 10.51 5.50
C ASN A 19 9.21 9.55 6.61
N THR A 20 8.82 10.05 7.78
CA THR A 20 8.52 9.18 8.92
C THR A 20 7.15 9.51 9.49
N PHE A 21 6.38 8.46 9.73
CA PHE A 21 5.01 8.58 10.24
C PHE A 21 4.83 7.61 11.40
N THR A 22 3.86 7.90 12.25
CA THR A 22 3.49 6.98 13.33
C THR A 22 2.00 6.74 13.31
N LEU A 23 1.61 5.60 13.89
CA LEU A 23 0.22 5.20 13.98
C LEU A 23 0.08 4.26 15.16
N ILE A 24 -1.04 4.37 15.88
CA ILE A 24 -1.46 3.34 16.83
C ILE A 24 -2.48 2.50 16.09
N PRO A 25 -2.18 1.22 15.79
CA PRO A 25 -3.09 0.42 14.98
C PRO A 25 -4.46 0.29 15.62
N ASN A 26 -5.50 0.38 14.81
CA ASN A 26 -6.87 0.25 15.27
C ASN A 26 -7.22 -1.21 15.46
N THR A 27 -7.53 -1.60 16.70
CA THR A 27 -7.78 -3.01 17.03
C THR A 27 -9.05 -3.58 16.41
N ASN A 28 -9.91 -2.74 15.85
CA ASN A 28 -11.09 -3.22 15.14
C ASN A 28 -10.69 -3.99 13.87
N TYR A 29 -9.46 -3.85 13.42
CA TYR A 29 -8.95 -4.53 12.22
C TYR A 29 -7.92 -5.59 12.58
N PHE A 30 -8.05 -6.13 13.77
CA PHE A 30 -7.23 -7.24 14.24
C PHE A 30 -7.99 -8.55 14.15
N VAL A 31 -7.25 -9.62 13.89
CA VAL A 31 -7.76 -10.98 14.02
C VAL A 31 -7.03 -11.59 15.21
N GLY A 32 -7.72 -11.67 16.35
CA GLY A 32 -7.05 -11.98 17.60
C GLY A 32 -6.13 -10.85 18.00
N ASN A 33 -4.86 -11.15 18.22
CA ASN A 33 -3.87 -10.15 18.60
C ASN A 33 -3.02 -9.67 17.44
N THR A 34 -3.41 -10.00 16.21
CA THR A 34 -2.62 -9.68 15.02
C THR A 34 -3.42 -8.80 14.08
N PRO A 35 -2.85 -7.69 13.59
CA PRO A 35 -3.54 -6.85 12.62
C PRO A 35 -3.80 -7.62 11.33
N HIS A 36 -4.94 -7.35 10.73
CA HIS A 36 -5.25 -7.90 9.41
C HIS A 36 -4.24 -7.37 8.40
N GLY A 37 -3.72 -8.28 7.55
CA GLY A 37 -2.68 -7.90 6.59
C GLY A 37 -3.11 -6.82 5.62
N GLY A 38 -4.36 -6.86 5.17
CA GLY A 38 -4.88 -5.85 4.26
C GLY A 38 -4.96 -4.47 4.90
N TYR A 39 -5.26 -4.41 6.18
CA TYR A 39 -5.24 -3.16 6.92
C TYR A 39 -3.83 -2.56 6.95
N LEU A 40 -2.83 -3.39 7.23
CA LEU A 40 -1.44 -2.93 7.22
C LEU A 40 -1.00 -2.46 5.84
N MET A 41 -1.43 -3.15 4.79
CA MET A 41 -1.14 -2.71 3.42
C MET A 41 -1.72 -1.33 3.16
N ALA A 42 -2.95 -1.09 3.57
CA ALA A 42 -3.60 0.20 3.38
C ALA A 42 -2.88 1.32 4.13
N VAL A 43 -2.44 1.04 5.35
CA VAL A 43 -1.68 2.00 6.15
C VAL A 43 -0.36 2.34 5.46
N MET A 44 0.36 1.33 5.00
CA MET A 44 1.65 1.54 4.34
C MET A 44 1.49 2.24 2.99
N HIS A 45 0.45 1.91 2.25
CA HIS A 45 0.15 2.61 1.00
C HIS A 45 -0.14 4.09 1.28
N ARG A 46 -0.87 4.38 2.35
CA ARG A 46 -1.14 5.76 2.75
C ARG A 46 0.14 6.52 3.03
N ALA A 47 1.07 5.89 3.74
CA ALA A 47 2.37 6.50 4.02
C ALA A 47 3.15 6.75 2.74
N LEU A 48 3.17 5.75 1.85
CA LEU A 48 3.90 5.86 0.59
C LEU A 48 3.37 7.00 -0.27
N THR A 49 2.06 7.07 -0.45
CA THR A 49 1.47 8.12 -1.29
C THR A 49 1.54 9.50 -0.65
N SER A 50 1.78 9.57 0.66
CA SER A 50 2.02 10.85 1.32
C SER A 50 3.39 11.44 0.96
N VAL A 51 4.32 10.60 0.50
CA VAL A 51 5.68 11.01 0.16
C VAL A 51 5.89 11.08 -1.35
N LEU A 52 5.37 10.09 -2.09
CA LEU A 52 5.53 10.05 -3.53
C LEU A 52 4.68 11.11 -4.23
N PRO A 53 5.15 11.62 -5.38
CA PRO A 53 4.38 12.62 -6.14
C PRO A 53 3.16 12.06 -6.85
N HIS A 54 3.02 10.74 -6.95
CA HIS A 54 1.88 10.10 -7.61
C HIS A 54 1.05 9.34 -6.60
N SER A 55 -0.25 9.20 -6.86
CA SER A 55 -1.17 8.66 -5.86
C SER A 55 -1.89 7.37 -6.25
N THR A 56 -1.84 6.99 -7.52
CA THR A 56 -2.55 5.78 -7.96
C THR A 56 -1.61 4.60 -8.01
N ALA A 57 -1.93 3.54 -7.26
CA ALA A 57 -1.10 2.35 -7.22
C ALA A 57 -1.18 1.60 -8.55
N ILE A 58 -0.01 1.29 -9.12
CA ILE A 58 0.09 0.44 -10.30
C ILE A 58 0.44 -0.97 -9.87
N SER A 59 1.39 -1.08 -8.97
CA SER A 59 1.81 -2.38 -8.45
C SER A 59 2.27 -2.21 -7.02
N SER A 60 2.12 -3.26 -6.24
CA SER A 60 2.57 -3.25 -4.86
C SER A 60 2.91 -4.66 -4.43
N SER A 61 3.80 -4.75 -3.45
CA SER A 61 4.23 -6.02 -2.89
C SER A 61 4.48 -5.83 -1.41
N VAL A 62 3.97 -6.74 -0.61
CA VAL A 62 4.12 -6.67 0.84
C VAL A 62 4.77 -7.94 1.34
N GLN A 63 5.65 -7.79 2.35
CA GLN A 63 6.27 -8.93 3.02
C GLN A 63 6.04 -8.79 4.51
N TYR A 64 5.36 -9.77 5.09
CA TYR A 64 5.11 -9.81 6.52
C TYR A 64 6.22 -10.62 7.16
N LEU A 65 7.12 -9.93 7.84
CA LEU A 65 8.34 -10.54 8.37
C LEU A 65 8.23 -10.92 9.84
N ASP A 66 7.46 -10.16 10.60
CA ASP A 66 7.35 -10.38 12.02
C ASP A 66 5.99 -9.90 12.51
N ARG A 67 5.66 -10.30 13.70
CA ARG A 67 4.39 -10.00 14.33
C ARG A 67 4.33 -8.55 14.81
N ILE A 68 3.15 -7.98 14.75
CA ILE A 68 2.90 -6.62 15.21
C ILE A 68 1.89 -6.66 16.35
N ASP A 69 2.21 -5.96 17.43
CA ASP A 69 1.32 -5.85 18.59
C ASP A 69 0.45 -4.61 18.49
N PRO A 70 -0.66 -4.53 19.27
CA PRO A 70 -1.52 -3.34 19.25
C PRO A 70 -0.89 -2.17 20.01
N GLU A 71 0.27 -1.75 19.56
CA GLU A 71 1.06 -0.67 20.14
C GLU A 71 1.53 0.22 18.99
N PRO A 72 2.05 1.43 19.31
CA PRO A 72 2.47 2.35 18.26
C PRO A 72 3.48 1.74 17.30
N ILE A 73 3.31 2.04 16.02
CA ILE A 73 4.24 1.63 14.97
C ILE A 73 4.83 2.85 14.31
N THR A 74 6.00 2.67 13.71
CA THR A 74 6.66 3.70 12.93
C THR A 74 6.73 3.25 11.48
N LEU A 75 6.43 4.18 10.58
CA LEU A 75 6.46 3.92 9.15
C LEU A 75 7.55 4.81 8.56
N GLU A 76 8.56 4.20 7.97
CA GLU A 76 9.64 4.93 7.30
C GLU A 76 9.53 4.70 5.80
N VAL A 77 9.51 5.79 5.05
CA VAL A 77 9.36 5.75 3.60
C VAL A 77 10.68 6.12 2.94
N GLU A 78 11.10 5.31 1.99
CA GLU A 78 12.27 5.61 1.18
C GLU A 78 11.84 5.64 -0.28
N THR A 79 12.12 6.74 -0.98
CA THR A 79 11.78 6.89 -2.39
C THR A 79 12.92 6.31 -3.23
N PHE A 80 12.60 5.36 -4.11
CA PHE A 80 13.59 4.81 -5.04
C PHE A 80 13.71 5.68 -6.29
N LYS A 81 12.56 6.16 -6.78
CA LYS A 81 12.52 6.94 -8.00
C LYS A 81 11.28 7.83 -7.98
N ALA A 82 11.46 9.08 -8.35
CA ALA A 82 10.35 10.02 -8.51
C ALA A 82 10.42 10.59 -9.92
N GLY A 83 9.85 9.86 -10.88
CA GLY A 83 9.86 10.26 -12.28
C GLY A 83 8.62 11.06 -12.64
N ARG A 84 8.55 11.48 -13.91
CA ARG A 84 7.42 12.25 -14.38
C ARG A 84 6.16 11.42 -14.48
N GLY A 85 6.26 10.21 -15.00
CA GLY A 85 5.11 9.34 -15.23
C GLY A 85 4.82 8.39 -14.08
N SER A 86 5.81 8.09 -13.27
CA SER A 86 5.64 7.15 -12.17
C SER A 86 6.68 7.38 -11.09
N SER A 87 6.39 6.88 -9.91
CA SER A 87 7.32 6.92 -8.80
C SER A 87 7.21 5.63 -8.02
N SER A 88 8.29 5.26 -7.34
CA SER A 88 8.30 4.03 -6.56
C SER A 88 9.12 4.21 -5.29
N GLY A 89 8.80 3.40 -4.30
CA GLY A 89 9.48 3.45 -3.02
C GLY A 89 9.12 2.28 -2.15
N ILE A 90 9.66 2.29 -0.96
CA ILE A 90 9.42 1.25 0.05
C ILE A 90 9.00 1.91 1.35
N VAL A 91 8.10 1.23 2.06
CA VAL A 91 7.73 1.59 3.42
C VAL A 91 8.18 0.47 4.34
N LYS A 92 8.87 0.83 5.40
CA LYS A 92 9.25 -0.11 6.45
C LYS A 92 8.38 0.16 7.65
N LEU A 93 7.69 -0.86 8.11
CA LEU A 93 6.88 -0.77 9.32
C LEU A 93 7.71 -1.32 10.47
N ILE A 94 7.98 -0.47 11.46
CA ILE A 94 8.91 -0.78 12.54
C ILE A 94 8.18 -0.76 13.86
N GLN A 95 8.42 -1.78 14.68
CA GLN A 95 7.93 -1.84 16.05
C GLN A 95 9.00 -2.52 16.90
N ASN A 96 9.29 -1.97 18.07
CA ASN A 96 10.30 -2.48 18.98
C ASN A 96 11.67 -2.62 18.31
N ASN A 97 12.04 -1.61 17.51
CA ASN A 97 13.32 -1.55 16.80
C ASN A 97 13.54 -2.69 15.81
N ARG A 98 12.45 -3.29 15.31
CA ARG A 98 12.51 -4.34 14.30
C ARG A 98 11.63 -3.97 13.13
N VAL A 99 12.10 -4.28 11.92
CA VAL A 99 11.28 -4.15 10.73
C VAL A 99 10.34 -5.35 10.69
N CYS A 100 9.06 -5.09 10.88
CA CYS A 100 8.06 -6.15 10.96
C CYS A 100 7.38 -6.42 9.63
N THR A 101 7.26 -5.40 8.79
CA THR A 101 6.60 -5.52 7.49
C THR A 101 7.25 -4.55 6.53
N THR A 102 7.39 -4.96 5.28
CA THR A 102 7.85 -4.06 4.22
C THR A 102 6.81 -4.01 3.12
N PHE A 103 6.70 -2.86 2.48
CA PHE A 103 5.74 -2.63 1.41
C PHE A 103 6.44 -1.83 0.32
N THR A 104 6.55 -2.41 -0.87
CA THR A 104 7.09 -1.69 -2.03
C THR A 104 5.95 -1.38 -2.96
N GLY A 105 5.98 -0.19 -3.56
CA GLY A 105 4.92 0.21 -4.46
C GLY A 105 5.41 1.10 -5.57
N THR A 106 4.71 1.03 -6.70
CA THR A 106 4.90 1.93 -7.82
C THR A 106 3.57 2.62 -8.07
N CYS A 107 3.62 3.94 -8.21
CA CYS A 107 2.44 4.77 -8.36
C CYS A 107 2.54 5.63 -9.61
N SER A 108 1.37 5.99 -10.15
CA SER A 108 1.24 6.91 -11.26
C SER A 108 -0.05 7.70 -11.07
N ASP A 109 -0.38 8.54 -12.02
CA ASP A 109 -1.63 9.28 -12.03
C ASP A 109 -2.47 8.89 -13.22
N PHE A 110 -3.78 9.00 -13.10
CA PHE A 110 -4.68 8.69 -14.20
C PHE A 110 -4.35 9.46 -15.47
N ASN A 111 -3.91 10.69 -15.32
CA ASN A 111 -3.58 11.50 -16.49
C ASN A 111 -2.45 10.91 -17.32
N HIS A 112 -1.50 10.27 -16.65
CA HIS A 112 -0.40 9.60 -17.34
C HIS A 112 -0.81 8.26 -17.92
N MET A 113 -1.92 7.71 -17.47
CA MET A 113 -2.40 6.41 -17.91
C MET A 113 -3.31 6.51 -19.14
N LYS A 114 -3.63 7.70 -19.58
CA LYS A 114 -4.49 7.90 -20.76
C LYS A 114 -3.93 7.26 -22.02
N GLY A 115 -2.61 7.18 -22.11
CA GLY A 115 -1.98 6.56 -23.27
C GLY A 115 -2.19 5.08 -23.35
N PHE A 116 -2.78 4.48 -22.33
CA PHE A 116 -3.00 3.04 -22.27
C PHE A 116 -4.41 2.61 -22.68
N ASP A 117 -5.19 3.51 -23.26
CA ASP A 117 -6.54 3.17 -23.67
C ASP A 117 -6.56 1.93 -24.57
N GLY A 118 -5.62 1.86 -25.50
CA GLY A 118 -5.51 0.69 -26.36
C GLY A 118 -5.15 -0.56 -25.61
N LEU A 119 -4.36 -0.40 -24.55
CA LEU A 119 -3.98 -1.53 -23.73
C LEU A 119 -5.14 -2.04 -22.88
N GLU A 120 -6.02 -1.18 -22.46
CA GLU A 120 -7.21 -1.61 -21.74
C GLU A 120 -8.02 -2.57 -22.57
N THR A 121 -8.25 -2.23 -23.83
CA THR A 121 -8.97 -3.09 -24.74
C THR A 121 -8.25 -4.43 -24.90
N ALA A 122 -6.94 -4.38 -25.07
CA ALA A 122 -6.15 -5.58 -25.19
C ALA A 122 -6.19 -6.41 -23.91
N SER A 123 -6.16 -5.74 -22.76
CA SER A 123 -6.21 -6.43 -21.48
C SER A 123 -7.51 -7.17 -21.28
N VAL A 124 -8.61 -6.58 -21.68
CA VAL A 124 -9.91 -7.25 -21.59
C VAL A 124 -9.92 -8.52 -22.44
N SER A 125 -9.44 -8.42 -23.66
CA SER A 125 -9.36 -9.58 -24.56
C SER A 125 -8.46 -10.66 -23.96
N TYR A 126 -7.33 -10.25 -23.42
CA TYR A 126 -6.40 -11.19 -22.82
C TYR A 126 -7.02 -11.90 -21.62
N THR A 127 -7.75 -11.19 -20.81
CA THR A 127 -8.43 -11.77 -19.65
C THR A 127 -9.40 -12.86 -20.08
N HIS A 128 -10.14 -12.63 -21.14
CA HIS A 128 -11.05 -13.63 -21.67
C HIS A 128 -10.31 -14.88 -22.12
N LEU A 129 -9.14 -14.71 -22.66
CA LEU A 129 -8.36 -15.85 -23.12
C LEU A 129 -7.76 -16.64 -21.97
N THR A 130 -7.42 -15.98 -20.89
CA THR A 130 -6.71 -16.64 -19.79
C THR A 130 -7.63 -17.31 -18.79
N LEU A 131 -8.80 -16.77 -18.57
CA LEU A 131 -9.69 -17.32 -17.56
C LEU A 131 -10.03 -18.79 -17.76
N PRO A 132 -10.31 -19.26 -18.99
CA PRO A 132 -10.64 -20.66 -19.17
C PRO A 132 -9.50 -21.62 -18.92
N THR A 133 -8.28 -21.12 -18.99
CA THR A 133 -7.11 -21.99 -18.90
C THR A 133 -6.60 -22.12 -17.49
N ASN A 134 -7.29 -21.55 -16.65
CA ASN A 134 -6.80 -21.53 -15.30
C ASN A 134 -6.53 -22.89 -14.75
N ARG A 135 -6.11 -23.57 -15.56
CA ARG A 135 -5.63 -24.56 -15.52
C ARG A 135 -4.52 -24.85 -15.65
N GLU A 136 -4.36 -24.59 -16.15
CA GLU A 136 -3.62 -24.52 -16.20
C GLU A 136 -3.17 -24.27 -15.86
N VAL A 137 -3.28 -24.60 -15.85
CA VAL A 137 -3.07 -24.21 -15.38
C VAL A 137 -3.17 -23.99 -15.12
#